data_76c47148b17294200fa2816be07108ed
#
_entry.id   76c47148b17294200fa2816be07108ed
#
_cell.length_a   1.000
_cell.length_b   1.000
_cell.length_c   1.000
_cell.angle_alpha   90.00
_cell.angle_beta   90.00
_cell.angle_gamma   90.00
#
_symmetry.space_group_name_H-M   'P 1'
#
loop_
_entity.id
_entity.type
_entity.pdbx_description
1 polymer ?
#
loop_
_entity_poly.entity_id
_entity_poly.type
_entity_poly.pdbx_seq_one_letter_code
_entity_poly.pdbx_strand_id
1 'polypeptide(L)'
;MPVQADSSGDEDLLSTVKAYIKEKYSKPGEVYLGLVHRLDRPVGGVMVFARTSKAAARLTESFKNRKTKKRYAAIVSGSPCSSAELECDLLRDEQNNISRVVRPNTPGAKAASLEYVSTVTKNGFTLLDVLLHTGRHHQIRAQLAWSGCPIFGDQRYNRAARVGQQIALYAYSLTIEHPTLRESMTFTCIPHGAKFDEFSDECAALVAGVRCAYI
;
A
#
# COMPACT_ATOMS: atom_id res chain seq x y z
N MET A 1 11.08 7.85 3.85
CA MET A 1 10.63 9.26 3.74
C MET A 1 9.12 9.33 3.73
N PRO A 2 8.46 10.43 4.14
CA PRO A 2 7.02 10.63 3.95
C PRO A 2 6.71 10.85 2.47
N VAL A 3 5.45 10.60 2.07
CA VAL A 3 5.01 10.85 0.68
C VAL A 3 4.84 12.35 0.40
N GLN A 4 4.45 13.09 1.41
CA GLN A 4 4.23 14.54 1.38
C GLN A 4 4.81 15.13 2.66
N ALA A 5 5.26 16.37 2.61
CA ALA A 5 5.76 17.09 3.78
C ALA A 5 4.82 16.98 4.98
N ASP A 6 5.38 16.66 6.13
CA ASP A 6 4.69 16.55 7.41
C ASP A 6 5.46 17.32 8.49
N SER A 7 5.01 17.22 9.74
CA SER A 7 5.62 17.93 10.87
C SER A 7 7.02 17.43 11.25
N SER A 8 7.54 16.35 10.63
CA SER A 8 8.89 15.84 10.92
C SER A 8 10.00 16.70 10.33
N GLY A 9 9.69 17.50 9.29
CA GLY A 9 10.68 18.27 8.55
C GLY A 9 11.58 17.43 7.63
N ASP A 10 11.29 16.14 7.49
CA ASP A 10 12.04 15.25 6.59
C ASP A 10 11.71 15.57 5.12
N GLU A 11 12.68 15.31 4.26
CA GLU A 11 12.48 15.34 2.81
C GLU A 11 11.34 14.40 2.40
N ASP A 12 10.45 14.88 1.53
CA ASP A 12 9.29 14.13 1.09
C ASP A 12 9.38 13.69 -0.38
N LEU A 13 8.73 12.57 -0.69
CA LEU A 13 8.76 11.96 -2.02
C LEU A 13 8.19 12.89 -3.10
N LEU A 14 7.13 13.66 -2.81
CA LEU A 14 6.51 14.56 -3.76
C LEU A 14 7.49 15.65 -4.21
N SER A 15 8.22 16.24 -3.27
CA SER A 15 9.25 17.26 -3.54
C SER A 15 10.44 16.68 -4.32
N THR A 16 10.92 15.48 -3.92
CA THR A 16 11.99 14.77 -4.62
C THR A 16 11.61 14.46 -6.08
N VAL A 17 10.39 13.95 -6.32
CA VAL A 17 9.93 13.64 -7.68
C VAL A 17 9.72 14.90 -8.51
N LYS A 18 9.26 16.01 -7.93
CA LYS A 18 9.19 17.31 -8.63
C LYS A 18 10.57 17.79 -9.08
N ALA A 19 11.57 17.71 -8.19
CA ALA A 19 12.95 18.07 -8.51
C ALA A 19 13.50 17.20 -9.65
N TYR A 20 13.33 15.90 -9.58
CA TYR A 20 13.70 14.96 -10.65
C TYR A 20 13.05 15.30 -11.99
N ILE A 21 11.73 15.60 -12.01
CA ILE A 21 11.03 15.98 -13.25
C ILE A 21 11.56 17.30 -13.80
N LYS A 22 11.83 18.28 -12.94
CA LYS A 22 12.35 19.58 -13.32
C LYS A 22 13.71 19.44 -14.03
N GLU A 23 14.61 18.68 -13.45
CA GLU A 23 15.94 18.39 -13.99
C GLU A 23 15.85 17.60 -15.30
N LYS A 24 15.21 16.41 -15.26
CA LYS A 24 15.13 15.48 -16.40
C LYS A 24 14.54 16.07 -17.66
N TYR A 25 13.57 16.99 -17.52
CA TYR A 25 12.88 17.61 -18.65
C TYR A 25 13.23 19.09 -18.84
N SER A 26 14.27 19.60 -18.16
CA SER A 26 14.76 20.98 -18.23
C SER A 26 13.62 22.01 -18.13
N LYS A 27 12.70 21.82 -17.17
CA LYS A 27 11.53 22.68 -17.00
C LYS A 27 11.94 24.06 -16.47
N PRO A 28 11.60 25.17 -17.17
CA PRO A 28 12.01 26.52 -16.74
C PRO A 28 11.26 27.05 -15.51
N GLY A 29 10.11 26.48 -15.18
CA GLY A 29 9.24 26.93 -14.08
C GLY A 29 8.98 25.86 -13.03
N GLU A 30 7.96 26.10 -12.22
CA GLU A 30 7.49 25.13 -11.22
C GLU A 30 6.85 23.90 -11.86
N VAL A 31 7.17 22.74 -11.30
CA VAL A 31 6.61 21.45 -11.75
C VAL A 31 5.32 21.17 -10.99
N TYR A 32 4.21 21.08 -11.70
CA TYR A 32 2.99 20.54 -11.13
C TYR A 32 3.11 19.03 -11.00
N LEU A 33 2.81 18.50 -9.81
CA LEU A 33 2.67 17.09 -9.55
C LEU A 33 1.56 16.89 -8.50
N GLY A 34 0.44 16.27 -8.92
CA GLY A 34 -0.72 16.02 -8.07
C GLY A 34 -0.60 14.68 -7.33
N LEU A 35 -0.74 14.74 -6.01
CA LEU A 35 -0.82 13.55 -5.14
C LEU A 35 -2.27 13.06 -5.14
N VAL A 36 -2.53 11.82 -5.56
CA VAL A 36 -3.86 11.23 -5.69
C VAL A 36 -4.10 10.06 -4.71
N HIS A 37 -3.05 9.46 -4.19
CA HIS A 37 -3.07 8.48 -3.10
C HIS A 37 -1.74 8.46 -2.36
N ARG A 38 -1.68 7.74 -1.23
CA ARG A 38 -0.48 7.64 -0.40
C ARG A 38 -0.25 6.20 0.03
N LEU A 39 1.00 5.86 0.29
CA LEU A 39 1.41 4.72 1.11
C LEU A 39 1.73 5.21 2.53
N ASP A 40 1.65 4.31 3.50
CA ASP A 40 2.14 4.59 4.86
C ASP A 40 3.67 4.79 4.82
N ARG A 41 4.20 5.67 5.65
CA ARG A 41 5.62 6.06 5.65
C ARG A 41 6.62 4.89 5.59
N PRO A 42 6.43 3.77 6.33
CA PRO A 42 7.38 2.64 6.27
C PRO A 42 7.11 1.66 5.12
N VAL A 43 6.08 1.88 4.29
CA VAL A 43 5.65 0.96 3.23
C VAL A 43 6.22 1.39 1.89
N GLY A 44 6.93 0.46 1.21
CA GLY A 44 7.43 0.67 -0.15
C GLY A 44 6.44 0.25 -1.23
N GLY A 45 6.77 0.55 -2.48
CA GLY A 45 6.02 0.04 -3.63
C GLY A 45 5.58 1.08 -4.65
N VAL A 46 4.68 0.66 -5.52
CA VAL A 46 4.18 1.45 -6.66
C VAL A 46 3.26 2.57 -6.21
N MET A 47 3.54 3.77 -6.69
CA MET A 47 2.68 4.94 -6.53
C MET A 47 2.48 5.65 -7.89
N VAL A 48 1.34 6.31 -8.05
CA VAL A 48 1.05 7.16 -9.20
C VAL A 48 0.88 8.62 -8.79
N PHE A 49 1.47 9.52 -9.57
CA PHE A 49 1.30 10.96 -9.45
C PHE A 49 0.74 11.52 -10.75
N ALA A 50 -0.08 12.56 -10.66
CA ALA A 50 -0.66 13.20 -11.82
C ALA A 50 0.19 14.40 -12.28
N ARG A 51 0.53 14.44 -13.57
CA ARG A 51 1.32 15.54 -14.16
C ARG A 51 0.50 16.78 -14.55
N THR A 52 -0.84 16.71 -14.41
CA THR A 52 -1.77 17.82 -14.68
C THR A 52 -2.89 17.83 -13.67
N SER A 53 -3.50 18.98 -13.39
CA SER A 53 -4.65 19.11 -12.51
C SER A 53 -5.87 18.30 -13.00
N LYS A 54 -6.08 18.25 -14.31
CA LYS A 54 -7.16 17.45 -14.94
C LYS A 54 -6.96 15.94 -14.70
N ALA A 55 -5.72 15.45 -14.82
CA ALA A 55 -5.38 14.06 -14.51
C ALA A 55 -5.52 13.78 -13.01
N ALA A 56 -5.09 14.71 -12.14
CA ALA A 56 -5.24 14.58 -10.70
C ALA A 56 -6.71 14.43 -10.28
N ALA A 57 -7.59 15.28 -10.80
CA ALA A 57 -9.03 15.21 -10.51
C ALA A 57 -9.62 13.84 -10.93
N ARG A 58 -9.33 13.38 -12.14
CA ARG A 58 -9.85 12.10 -12.67
C ARG A 58 -9.31 10.89 -11.91
N LEU A 59 -8.01 10.87 -11.59
CA LEU A 59 -7.43 9.79 -10.79
C LEU A 59 -7.98 9.79 -9.37
N THR A 60 -8.11 10.95 -8.72
CA THR A 60 -8.71 11.06 -7.39
C THR A 60 -10.13 10.49 -7.37
N GLU A 61 -10.94 10.79 -8.40
CA GLU A 61 -12.28 10.23 -8.55
C GLU A 61 -12.22 8.70 -8.75
N SER A 62 -11.29 8.20 -9.57
CA SER A 62 -11.10 6.76 -9.78
C SER A 62 -10.75 6.03 -8.48
N PHE A 63 -9.85 6.58 -7.65
CA PHE A 63 -9.54 6.04 -6.32
C PHE A 63 -10.75 6.09 -5.38
N LYS A 64 -11.48 7.21 -5.34
CA LYS A 64 -12.68 7.38 -4.51
C LYS A 64 -13.76 6.37 -4.87
N ASN A 65 -13.97 6.14 -6.17
CA ASN A 65 -14.98 5.22 -6.70
C ASN A 65 -14.50 3.76 -6.77
N ARG A 66 -13.33 3.43 -6.18
CA ARG A 66 -12.77 2.07 -6.11
C ARG A 66 -12.55 1.41 -7.49
N LYS A 67 -12.29 2.19 -8.53
CA LYS A 67 -12.00 1.71 -9.88
C LYS A 67 -10.54 1.32 -10.07
N THR A 68 -9.74 1.36 -9.02
CA THR A 68 -8.32 0.98 -9.01
C THR A 68 -8.16 -0.37 -8.34
N LYS A 69 -7.26 -1.24 -8.86
CA LYS A 69 -6.87 -2.47 -8.17
C LYS A 69 -5.52 -2.24 -7.50
N LYS A 70 -5.43 -2.55 -6.22
CA LYS A 70 -4.22 -2.36 -5.39
C LYS A 70 -3.86 -3.69 -4.78
N ARG A 71 -2.69 -4.24 -5.15
CA ARG A 71 -2.20 -5.49 -4.56
C ARG A 71 -0.95 -5.21 -3.74
N TYR A 72 -0.89 -5.87 -2.59
CA TYR A 72 0.21 -5.76 -1.65
C TYR A 72 0.77 -7.15 -1.35
N ALA A 73 2.08 -7.24 -1.26
CA ALA A 73 2.74 -8.35 -0.61
C ALA A 73 2.87 -8.03 0.88
N ALA A 74 2.49 -8.97 1.74
CA ALA A 74 2.66 -8.85 3.18
C ALA A 74 3.28 -10.14 3.74
N ILE A 75 4.33 -10.03 4.55
CA ILE A 75 4.86 -11.19 5.27
C ILE A 75 4.37 -11.10 6.71
N VAL A 76 3.63 -12.12 7.13
CA VAL A 76 3.00 -12.17 8.45
C VAL A 76 3.59 -13.27 9.32
N SER A 77 3.49 -13.11 10.63
CA SER A 77 3.70 -14.16 11.62
C SER A 77 2.38 -14.86 11.94
N GLY A 78 2.44 -16.07 12.45
CA GLY A 78 1.27 -16.89 12.74
C GLY A 78 0.90 -17.84 11.60
N SER A 79 -0.31 -18.39 11.65
CA SER A 79 -0.80 -19.39 10.71
C SER A 79 -2.08 -18.89 10.04
N PRO A 80 -1.98 -18.00 9.03
CA PRO A 80 -3.14 -17.53 8.30
C PRO A 80 -3.82 -18.68 7.55
N CYS A 81 -5.13 -18.55 7.31
CA CYS A 81 -5.85 -19.45 6.40
C CYS A 81 -5.25 -19.38 4.98
N SER A 82 -5.51 -20.38 4.15
CA SER A 82 -5.07 -20.37 2.74
C SER A 82 -5.59 -19.18 1.96
N SER A 83 -6.79 -18.70 2.28
CA SER A 83 -7.38 -17.45 1.81
C SER A 83 -8.41 -16.95 2.80
N ALA A 84 -8.62 -15.63 2.85
CA ALA A 84 -9.71 -15.03 3.62
C ALA A 84 -10.10 -13.67 3.03
N GLU A 85 -11.36 -13.32 3.23
CA GLU A 85 -11.87 -11.96 3.10
C GLU A 85 -12.04 -11.36 4.51
N LEU A 86 -11.46 -10.19 4.74
CA LEU A 86 -11.54 -9.49 6.01
C LEU A 86 -12.40 -8.24 5.86
N GLU A 87 -13.59 -8.27 6.42
CA GLU A 87 -14.52 -7.14 6.51
C GLU A 87 -14.67 -6.68 7.95
N CYS A 88 -14.55 -5.40 8.19
CA CYS A 88 -14.73 -4.80 9.51
C CYS A 88 -14.91 -3.29 9.43
N ASP A 89 -15.28 -2.67 10.54
CA ASP A 89 -15.23 -1.22 10.69
C ASP A 89 -13.93 -0.80 11.36
N LEU A 90 -13.26 0.20 10.77
CA LEU A 90 -12.03 0.79 11.30
C LEU A 90 -12.28 2.19 11.84
N LEU A 91 -11.89 2.42 13.08
CA LEU A 91 -11.85 3.73 13.72
C LEU A 91 -10.40 4.23 13.78
N ARG A 92 -10.16 5.44 13.25
CA ARG A 92 -8.85 6.09 13.34
C ARG A 92 -8.69 6.79 14.69
N ASP A 93 -7.63 6.46 15.39
CA ASP A 93 -7.13 7.15 16.56
C ASP A 93 -6.03 8.13 16.10
N GLU A 94 -6.38 9.40 15.99
CA GLU A 94 -5.47 10.43 15.46
C GLU A 94 -4.33 10.75 16.43
N GLN A 95 -4.59 10.68 17.74
CA GLN A 95 -3.59 10.98 18.76
C GLN A 95 -2.45 9.96 18.75
N ASN A 96 -2.79 8.67 18.63
CA ASN A 96 -1.80 7.59 18.57
C ASN A 96 -1.36 7.24 17.15
N ASN A 97 -1.95 7.87 16.14
CA ASN A 97 -1.72 7.59 14.73
C ASN A 97 -1.83 6.08 14.39
N ILE A 98 -2.91 5.46 14.83
CA ILE A 98 -3.27 4.05 14.57
C ILE A 98 -4.73 3.95 14.11
N SER A 99 -5.10 2.79 13.55
CA SER A 99 -6.49 2.41 13.31
C SER A 99 -6.82 1.14 14.09
N ARG A 100 -8.04 1.04 14.60
CA ARG A 100 -8.48 -0.13 15.36
C ARG A 100 -9.75 -0.70 14.74
N VAL A 101 -9.85 -2.02 14.72
CA VAL A 101 -11.11 -2.70 14.41
C VAL A 101 -12.07 -2.46 15.58
N VAL A 102 -13.27 -2.02 15.25
CA VAL A 102 -14.32 -1.70 16.22
C VAL A 102 -15.62 -2.42 15.87
N ARG A 103 -16.58 -2.39 16.78
CA ARG A 103 -17.91 -2.97 16.53
C ARG A 103 -18.60 -2.22 15.37
N PRO A 104 -19.45 -2.91 14.59
CA PRO A 104 -20.26 -2.25 13.57
C PRO A 104 -21.06 -1.06 14.11
N ASN A 105 -21.21 -0.04 13.29
CA ASN A 105 -21.94 1.20 13.64
C ASN A 105 -21.28 2.06 14.76
N THR A 106 -20.01 1.83 15.10
CA THR A 106 -19.28 2.75 16.00
C THR A 106 -19.18 4.14 15.34
N PRO A 107 -19.58 5.22 16.03
CA PRO A 107 -19.51 6.57 15.47
C PRO A 107 -18.10 6.94 14.98
N GLY A 108 -17.98 7.46 13.75
CA GLY A 108 -16.71 7.83 13.12
C GLY A 108 -15.93 6.66 12.48
N ALA A 109 -16.34 5.42 12.72
CA ALA A 109 -15.75 4.27 12.05
C ALA A 109 -16.13 4.21 10.56
N LYS A 110 -15.29 3.54 9.76
CA LYS A 110 -15.49 3.40 8.31
C LYS A 110 -15.29 1.95 7.91
N ALA A 111 -16.22 1.43 7.12
CA ALA A 111 -16.14 0.09 6.57
C ALA A 111 -14.84 -0.11 5.77
N ALA A 112 -14.20 -1.24 6.01
CA ALA A 112 -12.92 -1.64 5.42
C ALA A 112 -12.99 -3.10 4.98
N SER A 113 -12.54 -3.38 3.75
CA SER A 113 -12.57 -4.71 3.15
C SER A 113 -11.28 -4.96 2.36
N LEU A 114 -10.68 -6.11 2.57
CA LEU A 114 -9.58 -6.69 1.79
C LEU A 114 -9.77 -8.21 1.68
N GLU A 115 -9.15 -8.79 0.69
CA GLU A 115 -8.96 -10.25 0.60
C GLU A 115 -7.49 -10.60 0.51
N TYR A 116 -7.11 -11.79 0.95
CA TYR A 116 -5.76 -12.30 0.76
C TYR A 116 -5.73 -13.78 0.41
N VAL A 117 -4.65 -14.17 -0.24
CA VAL A 117 -4.26 -15.56 -0.48
C VAL A 117 -2.88 -15.80 0.13
N SER A 118 -2.73 -16.88 0.91
CA SER A 118 -1.43 -17.33 1.42
C SER A 118 -0.67 -18.00 0.29
N THR A 119 0.53 -17.52 0.00
CA THR A 119 1.35 -18.02 -1.12
C THR A 119 2.27 -19.14 -0.65
N VAL A 120 3.09 -18.87 0.34
CA VAL A 120 4.09 -19.80 0.88
C VAL A 120 4.41 -19.48 2.32
N THR A 121 4.76 -20.50 3.10
CA THR A 121 5.24 -20.36 4.47
C THR A 121 6.69 -20.85 4.56
N LYS A 122 7.57 -20.00 5.09
CA LYS A 122 8.98 -20.27 5.35
C LYS A 122 9.37 -19.77 6.74
N ASN A 123 10.07 -20.58 7.52
CA ASN A 123 10.63 -20.19 8.83
C ASN A 123 9.59 -19.56 9.80
N GLY A 124 8.34 -20.04 9.79
CA GLY A 124 7.27 -19.52 10.65
C GLY A 124 6.64 -18.20 10.18
N PHE A 125 6.96 -17.76 8.97
CA PHE A 125 6.38 -16.58 8.32
C PHE A 125 5.69 -16.96 7.02
N THR A 126 4.56 -16.32 6.73
CA THR A 126 3.77 -16.56 5.52
C THR A 126 3.72 -15.32 4.65
N LEU A 127 4.03 -15.49 3.36
CA LEU A 127 3.81 -14.47 2.34
C LEU A 127 2.34 -14.47 1.92
N LEU A 128 1.70 -13.33 2.00
CA LEU A 128 0.33 -13.08 1.55
C LEU A 128 0.32 -12.21 0.29
N ASP A 129 -0.52 -12.57 -0.66
CA ASP A 129 -0.98 -11.69 -1.73
C ASP A 129 -2.29 -11.04 -1.29
N VAL A 130 -2.29 -9.74 -1.06
CA VAL A 130 -3.43 -8.98 -0.51
C VAL A 130 -4.03 -8.10 -1.60
N LEU A 131 -5.32 -8.28 -1.91
CA LEU A 131 -6.10 -7.35 -2.74
C LEU A 131 -6.89 -6.40 -1.84
N LEU A 132 -6.65 -5.10 -1.98
CA LEU A 132 -7.22 -4.06 -1.15
C LEU A 132 -8.44 -3.41 -1.82
N HIS A 133 -9.64 -3.65 -1.31
CA HIS A 133 -10.90 -3.09 -1.85
C HIS A 133 -11.15 -1.66 -1.37
N THR A 134 -10.83 -1.37 -0.11
CA THR A 134 -10.92 -0.01 0.45
C THR A 134 -9.51 0.51 0.76
N GLY A 135 -9.36 1.80 1.10
CA GLY A 135 -8.07 2.41 1.41
C GLY A 135 -8.16 3.24 2.69
N ARG A 136 -8.40 2.59 3.85
CA ARG A 136 -8.43 3.26 5.15
C ARG A 136 -7.02 3.40 5.70
N HIS A 137 -6.83 4.35 6.60
CA HIS A 137 -5.56 4.56 7.30
C HIS A 137 -5.12 3.25 7.98
N HIS A 138 -3.89 2.81 7.75
CA HIS A 138 -3.27 1.57 8.27
C HIS A 138 -4.12 0.29 8.05
N GLN A 139 -4.98 0.25 7.05
CA GLN A 139 -6.00 -0.79 6.92
C GLN A 139 -5.44 -2.21 6.96
N ILE A 140 -4.51 -2.55 6.07
CA ILE A 140 -3.93 -3.91 5.96
C ILE A 140 -3.27 -4.29 7.29
N ARG A 141 -2.53 -3.37 7.89
CA ARG A 141 -1.82 -3.54 9.15
C ARG A 141 -2.76 -3.86 10.30
N ALA A 142 -3.83 -3.07 10.44
CA ALA A 142 -4.83 -3.24 11.50
C ALA A 142 -5.65 -4.52 11.32
N GLN A 143 -6.11 -4.82 10.10
CA GLN A 143 -6.93 -6.00 9.84
C GLN A 143 -6.14 -7.30 9.99
N LEU A 144 -4.90 -7.39 9.48
CA LEU A 144 -4.06 -8.58 9.65
C LEU A 144 -3.66 -8.79 11.11
N ALA A 145 -3.35 -7.74 11.85
CA ALA A 145 -3.08 -7.88 13.28
C ALA A 145 -4.31 -8.32 14.07
N TRP A 146 -5.49 -7.79 13.74
CA TRP A 146 -6.76 -8.20 14.34
C TRP A 146 -7.11 -9.65 14.05
N SER A 147 -6.80 -10.17 12.86
CA SER A 147 -6.99 -11.58 12.50
C SER A 147 -5.96 -12.53 13.12
N GLY A 148 -5.05 -12.04 13.97
CA GLY A 148 -4.02 -12.85 14.62
C GLY A 148 -2.76 -13.09 13.78
N CYS A 149 -2.65 -12.46 12.61
CA CYS A 149 -1.53 -12.60 11.69
C CYS A 149 -0.82 -11.26 11.46
N PRO A 150 -0.17 -10.66 12.49
CA PRO A 150 0.45 -9.36 12.39
C PRO A 150 1.65 -9.39 11.41
N ILE A 151 1.85 -8.27 10.71
CA ILE A 151 2.92 -8.12 9.72
C ILE A 151 4.28 -8.10 10.43
N PHE A 152 5.28 -8.78 9.85
CA PHE A 152 6.67 -8.72 10.32
C PHE A 152 7.19 -7.27 10.33
N GLY A 153 7.85 -6.88 11.40
CA GLY A 153 8.47 -5.55 11.55
C GLY A 153 7.49 -4.40 11.76
N ASP A 154 6.17 -4.67 11.87
CA ASP A 154 5.20 -3.62 12.15
C ASP A 154 5.19 -3.21 13.62
N GLN A 155 5.96 -2.19 13.96
CA GLN A 155 6.15 -1.71 15.33
C GLN A 155 4.86 -1.15 15.99
N ARG A 156 3.79 -0.87 15.22
CA ARG A 156 2.53 -0.35 15.76
C ARG A 156 1.50 -1.44 16.04
N TYR A 157 1.54 -2.53 15.28
CA TYR A 157 0.51 -3.57 15.33
C TYR A 157 1.06 -4.96 15.67
N ASN A 158 2.38 -5.16 15.64
CA ASN A 158 3.02 -6.43 15.98
C ASN A 158 3.87 -6.27 17.24
N ARG A 159 3.42 -6.85 18.36
CA ARG A 159 4.13 -6.78 19.65
C ARG A 159 5.51 -7.44 19.63
N ALA A 160 5.75 -8.38 18.70
CA ALA A 160 7.04 -9.04 18.54
C ALA A 160 8.03 -8.25 17.65
N ALA A 161 7.59 -7.15 17.05
CA ALA A 161 8.45 -6.32 16.23
C ALA A 161 9.48 -5.57 17.08
N ARG A 162 10.72 -5.53 16.59
CA ARG A 162 11.83 -4.84 17.25
C ARG A 162 12.03 -3.46 16.64
N VAL A 163 12.53 -2.52 17.44
CA VAL A 163 12.91 -1.18 16.96
C VAL A 163 13.94 -1.31 15.83
N GLY A 164 13.76 -0.57 14.75
CA GLY A 164 14.64 -0.61 13.58
C GLY A 164 14.28 -1.67 12.54
N GLN A 165 13.38 -2.61 12.84
CA GLN A 165 12.90 -3.55 11.82
C GLN A 165 12.07 -2.81 10.75
N GLN A 166 12.36 -3.09 9.49
CA GLN A 166 11.55 -2.64 8.37
C GLN A 166 10.27 -3.49 8.30
N ILE A 167 9.13 -2.85 8.14
CA ILE A 167 7.84 -3.53 7.93
C ILE A 167 7.86 -4.33 6.62
N ALA A 168 7.38 -5.56 6.66
CA ALA A 168 7.26 -6.41 5.47
C ALA A 168 5.87 -6.25 4.82
N LEU A 169 5.55 -5.02 4.39
CA LEU A 169 4.37 -4.65 3.60
C LEU A 169 4.82 -3.85 2.39
N TYR A 170 4.38 -4.25 1.18
CA TYR A 170 4.84 -3.66 -0.07
C TYR A 170 3.71 -3.58 -1.10
N ALA A 171 3.45 -2.40 -1.63
CA ALA A 171 2.48 -2.18 -2.72
C ALA A 171 3.11 -2.63 -4.05
N TYR A 172 2.98 -3.92 -4.39
CA TYR A 172 3.69 -4.49 -5.53
C TYR A 172 2.97 -4.31 -6.87
N SER A 173 1.67 -4.00 -6.86
CA SER A 173 0.91 -3.78 -8.09
C SER A 173 -0.19 -2.74 -7.91
N LEU A 174 -0.31 -1.86 -8.90
CA LEU A 174 -1.35 -0.85 -9.01
C LEU A 174 -1.92 -0.85 -10.43
N THR A 175 -3.23 -1.12 -10.57
CA THR A 175 -3.95 -0.98 -11.84
C THR A 175 -4.86 0.25 -11.77
N ILE A 176 -4.74 1.11 -12.76
CA ILE A 176 -5.55 2.32 -12.95
C ILE A 176 -6.09 2.38 -14.37
N GLU A 177 -7.17 3.12 -14.57
CA GLU A 177 -7.56 3.61 -15.89
C GLU A 177 -6.75 4.87 -16.22
N HIS A 178 -6.08 4.90 -17.38
CA HIS A 178 -5.33 6.10 -17.80
C HIS A 178 -6.28 7.31 -17.91
N PRO A 179 -5.99 8.43 -17.26
CA PRO A 179 -6.97 9.53 -17.10
C PRO A 179 -7.36 10.22 -18.42
N THR A 180 -6.66 9.98 -19.51
CA THR A 180 -6.96 10.54 -20.83
C THR A 180 -7.33 9.48 -21.85
N LEU A 181 -6.55 8.41 -21.96
CA LEU A 181 -6.74 7.35 -22.98
C LEU A 181 -7.87 6.38 -22.61
N ARG A 182 -8.25 6.32 -21.33
CA ARG A 182 -9.29 5.40 -20.81
C ARG A 182 -8.90 3.92 -20.91
N GLU A 183 -7.64 3.63 -21.10
CA GLU A 183 -7.08 2.28 -21.13
C GLU A 183 -6.67 1.84 -19.73
N SER A 184 -6.83 0.56 -19.44
CA SER A 184 -6.33 -0.04 -18.19
C SER A 184 -4.81 -0.14 -18.24
N MET A 185 -4.14 0.36 -17.22
CA MET A 185 -2.68 0.29 -17.08
C MET A 185 -2.32 -0.34 -15.74
N THR A 186 -1.44 -1.33 -15.77
CA THR A 186 -0.94 -1.99 -14.57
C THR A 186 0.56 -1.74 -14.41
N PHE A 187 0.93 -1.26 -13.25
CA PHE A 187 2.32 -1.01 -12.85
C PHE A 187 2.69 -1.99 -11.75
N THR A 188 3.86 -2.59 -11.85
CA THR A 188 4.35 -3.58 -10.89
C THR A 188 5.79 -3.31 -10.48
N CYS A 189 6.13 -3.69 -9.24
CA CYS A 189 7.48 -3.64 -8.72
C CYS A 189 7.69 -4.85 -7.81
N ILE A 190 8.80 -5.56 -7.95
CA ILE A 190 9.11 -6.72 -7.12
C ILE A 190 9.40 -6.25 -5.70
N PRO A 191 8.70 -6.79 -4.67
CA PRO A 191 9.01 -6.53 -3.27
C PRO A 191 10.47 -6.92 -2.96
N HIS A 192 11.17 -6.06 -2.24
CA HIS A 192 12.57 -6.26 -1.88
C HIS A 192 12.90 -5.65 -0.52
N GLY A 193 14.02 -6.04 0.02
CA GLY A 193 14.50 -5.57 1.32
C GLY A 193 13.77 -6.20 2.51
N ALA A 194 14.27 -5.97 3.71
CA ALA A 194 13.75 -6.54 4.94
C ALA A 194 13.53 -8.07 4.82
N LYS A 195 12.37 -8.53 5.24
CA LYS A 195 12.02 -9.96 5.22
C LYS A 195 11.71 -10.50 3.81
N PHE A 196 11.45 -9.62 2.82
CA PHE A 196 11.15 -10.04 1.44
C PHE A 196 12.30 -10.75 0.74
N ASP A 197 13.56 -10.49 1.12
CA ASP A 197 14.71 -11.12 0.50
C ASP A 197 14.73 -12.65 0.72
N GLU A 198 14.12 -13.15 1.80
CA GLU A 198 13.91 -14.60 2.03
C GLU A 198 12.82 -15.22 1.14
N PHE A 199 12.01 -14.38 0.45
CA PHE A 199 10.87 -14.75 -0.40
C PHE A 199 11.03 -14.20 -1.83
N SER A 200 12.26 -13.98 -2.29
CA SER A 200 12.55 -13.28 -3.56
C SER A 200 11.88 -13.95 -4.77
N ASP A 201 11.94 -15.28 -4.86
CA ASP A 201 11.38 -16.03 -5.98
C ASP A 201 9.84 -15.97 -5.99
N GLU A 202 9.23 -16.08 -4.82
CA GLU A 202 7.78 -15.98 -4.67
C GLU A 202 7.28 -14.56 -4.93
N CYS A 203 8.04 -13.55 -4.51
CA CYS A 203 7.75 -12.14 -4.84
C CYS A 203 7.83 -11.88 -6.35
N ALA A 204 8.81 -12.46 -7.03
CA ALA A 204 8.90 -12.41 -8.49
C ALA A 204 7.73 -13.13 -9.16
N ALA A 205 7.32 -14.29 -8.65
CA ALA A 205 6.15 -15.03 -9.15
C ALA A 205 4.84 -14.26 -8.97
N LEU A 206 4.62 -13.56 -7.84
CA LEU A 206 3.46 -12.68 -7.64
C LEU A 206 3.37 -11.62 -8.74
N VAL A 207 4.49 -10.96 -9.05
CA VAL A 207 4.55 -9.91 -10.08
C VAL A 207 4.30 -10.49 -11.48
N ALA A 208 4.88 -11.66 -11.79
CA ALA A 208 4.68 -12.34 -13.05
C ALA A 208 3.21 -12.74 -13.26
N GLY A 209 2.55 -13.28 -12.23
CA GLY A 209 1.13 -13.64 -12.25
C GLY A 209 0.21 -12.46 -12.57
N VAL A 210 0.51 -11.27 -12.05
CA VAL A 210 -0.26 -10.06 -12.40
C VAL A 210 -0.08 -9.68 -13.87
N ARG A 211 1.12 -9.75 -14.40
CA ARG A 211 1.39 -9.40 -15.80
C ARG A 211 0.67 -10.34 -16.78
N CYS A 212 0.62 -11.64 -16.49
CA CYS A 212 -0.08 -12.63 -17.33
C CYS A 212 -1.61 -12.46 -17.32
N ALA A 213 -2.20 -11.91 -16.26
CA ALA A 213 -3.64 -11.72 -16.14
C ALA A 213 -4.20 -10.55 -16.99
N TYR A 214 -3.34 -9.78 -17.68
CA TYR A 214 -3.70 -8.57 -18.44
C TYR A 214 -3.18 -8.58 -19.89
N ILE A 215 -2.73 -9.74 -20.39
CA ILE A 215 -2.47 -10.03 -21.80
C ILE A 215 -3.68 -10.79 -22.36
#